data_d8423bbc915611d7553ca2ee85b68116
#
_entry.id   d8423bbc915611d7553ca2ee85b68116
#
_cell.length_a   1.000
_cell.length_b   1.000
_cell.length_c   1.000
_cell.angle_alpha   90.00
_cell.angle_beta   90.00
_cell.angle_gamma   90.00
#
_symmetry.space_group_name_H-M   'P 1'
#
loop_
_entity.id
_entity.type
_entity.pdbx_description
1 polymer ?
#
loop_
_entity_poly.entity_id
_entity_poly.type
_entity_poly.pdbx_seq_one_letter_code
_entity_poly.pdbx_strand_id
1 'polypeptide(L)' 'MREIEIRDQMIRLGQFLKLADLVESGGDVKPLLLEGLVRVNDEIETRRGRQLTHGDVVTVGERSARVG' A
#
# COMPACT_ATOMS: atom_id res chain seq x y z
N MET A 1 -0.78 -11.85 8.96
CA MET A 1 -0.76 -10.75 7.96
C MET A 1 -0.77 -11.33 6.56
N ARG A 2 -1.56 -10.75 5.68
CA ARG A 2 -1.60 -11.21 4.29
C ARG A 2 -0.30 -10.86 3.58
N GLU A 3 0.13 -11.75 2.71
CA GLU A 3 1.28 -11.52 1.85
C GLU A 3 0.82 -11.56 0.41
N ILE A 4 1.11 -10.49 -0.33
CA ILE A 4 0.68 -10.33 -1.71
C ILE A 4 1.90 -10.40 -2.62
N GLU A 5 1.98 -11.44 -3.42
CA GLU A 5 3.08 -11.61 -4.36
C GLU A 5 3.01 -10.61 -5.49
N ILE A 6 4.17 -10.07 -5.86
CA ILE A 6 4.30 -9.20 -7.01
C ILE A 6 5.25 -9.85 -8.01
N ARG A 7 5.06 -9.54 -9.30
CA ARG A 7 5.89 -10.14 -10.36
C ARG A 7 7.25 -9.50 -10.49
N ASP A 8 7.29 -8.20 -10.29
CA ASP A 8 8.52 -7.42 -10.46
C ASP A 8 9.24 -7.27 -9.13
N GLN A 9 10.40 -6.65 -9.15
CA GLN A 9 11.15 -6.42 -7.94
C GLN A 9 10.58 -5.27 -7.10
N MET A 10 9.70 -4.48 -7.68
CA MET A 10 9.05 -3.40 -6.95
C MET A 10 7.64 -3.17 -7.48
N ILE A 11 6.84 -2.49 -6.67
CA ILE A 11 5.51 -2.05 -7.04
C ILE A 11 5.29 -0.67 -6.42
N ARG A 12 4.51 0.18 -7.07
CA ARG A 12 4.18 1.47 -6.50
C ARG A 12 3.06 1.36 -5.49
N LEU A 13 3.09 2.20 -4.48
CA LEU A 13 2.12 2.16 -3.38
C LEU A 13 0.68 2.18 -3.88
N GLY A 14 0.34 3.08 -4.80
CA GLY A 14 -1.03 3.15 -5.31
C GLY A 14 -1.48 1.85 -5.98
N GLN A 15 -0.59 1.21 -6.70
CA GLN A 15 -0.88 -0.08 -7.33
C GLN A 15 -1.06 -1.18 -6.29
N PHE A 16 -0.19 -1.19 -5.29
CA PHE A 16 -0.25 -2.21 -4.24
C PHE A 16 -1.54 -2.11 -3.43
N LEU A 17 -1.99 -0.90 -3.12
CA LEU A 17 -3.24 -0.70 -2.39
C LEU A 17 -4.42 -1.35 -3.11
N LYS A 18 -4.47 -1.26 -4.42
CA LYS A 18 -5.51 -1.90 -5.22
C LYS A 18 -5.32 -3.40 -5.29
N LEU A 19 -4.10 -3.85 -5.53
CA LEU A 19 -3.80 -5.27 -5.66
C LEU A 19 -4.09 -6.03 -4.37
N ALA A 20 -3.78 -5.43 -3.23
CA ALA A 20 -3.97 -6.04 -1.92
C ALA A 20 -5.40 -5.86 -1.38
N ASP A 21 -6.26 -5.22 -2.16
CA ASP A 21 -7.65 -4.96 -1.77
C ASP A 21 -7.75 -4.16 -0.47
N LEU A 22 -6.82 -3.23 -0.28
CA LEU A 22 -6.83 -2.33 0.87
C LEU A 22 -7.66 -1.08 0.61
N VAL A 23 -8.05 -0.86 -0.64
CA VAL A 23 -8.96 0.20 -1.05
C VAL A 23 -10.04 -0.40 -1.94
N GLU A 24 -11.21 0.21 -1.96
CA GLU A 24 -12.33 -0.32 -2.74
C GLU A 24 -12.22 0.01 -4.22
N SER A 25 -11.62 1.15 -4.54
CA SER A 25 -11.44 1.56 -5.93
C SER A 25 -10.21 2.44 -6.08
N GLY A 26 -9.78 2.64 -7.31
CA GLY A 26 -8.65 3.51 -7.61
C GLY A 26 -8.87 4.95 -7.17
N GLY A 27 -10.13 5.42 -7.14
CA GLY A 27 -10.46 6.76 -6.70
C GLY A 27 -10.27 6.99 -5.21
N ASP A 28 -10.21 5.92 -4.41
CA ASP A 28 -10.05 6.03 -2.97
C ASP A 28 -8.60 6.18 -2.54
N VAL A 29 -7.66 5.92 -3.43
CA VAL A 29 -6.22 5.96 -3.10
C VAL A 29 -5.79 7.36 -2.67
N LYS A 30 -6.14 8.37 -3.47
CA LYS A 30 -5.70 9.74 -3.21
C LYS A 30 -6.22 10.30 -1.89
N PRO A 31 -7.52 10.20 -1.58
CA PRO A 31 -8.02 10.69 -0.29
C PRO A 31 -7.36 10.01 0.89
N LEU A 32 -7.16 8.70 0.83
CA LEU A 32 -6.52 7.97 1.93
C LEU A 32 -5.10 8.44 2.18
N LEU A 33 -4.35 8.67 1.12
CA LEU A 33 -2.97 9.16 1.23
C LEU A 33 -2.93 10.57 1.80
N LEU A 34 -3.79 11.46 1.32
CA LEU A 34 -3.81 12.85 1.76
C LEU A 34 -4.23 12.98 3.22
N GLU A 35 -5.07 12.09 3.71
CA GLU A 35 -5.52 12.11 5.10
C GLU A 35 -4.55 11.42 6.06
N GLY A 36 -3.45 10.88 5.55
CA GLY A 36 -2.45 10.23 6.39
C GLY A 36 -2.90 8.88 6.94
N LEU A 37 -3.80 8.21 6.24
CA LEU A 37 -4.35 6.93 6.67
C LEU A 37 -3.55 5.73 6.18
N VAL A 38 -2.54 5.96 5.35
CA VAL A 38 -1.71 4.91 4.78
C VAL A 38 -0.32 4.97 5.40
N ARG A 39 0.15 3.83 5.87
CA ARG A 39 1.49 3.71 6.45
C ARG A 39 2.28 2.66 5.68
N VAL A 40 3.57 2.92 5.52
CA VAL A 40 4.52 1.96 4.98
C VAL A 40 5.57 1.73 6.04
N ASN A 41 5.68 0.49 6.52
CA ASN A 41 6.60 0.14 7.60
C ASN A 41 6.41 1.06 8.81
N ASP A 42 5.14 1.30 9.20
CA ASP A 42 4.72 2.11 10.33
C ASP A 42 4.95 3.61 10.19
N GLU A 43 5.36 4.08 9.02
CA GLU A 43 5.50 5.51 8.75
C GLU A 43 4.41 5.97 7.80
N ILE A 44 3.80 7.12 8.11
CA ILE A 44 2.79 7.70 7.25
C ILE A 44 3.41 8.03 5.89
N GLU A 45 2.76 7.57 4.83
CA GLU A 45 3.18 7.86 3.47
C GLU A 45 2.05 8.53 2.71
N THR A 46 2.35 9.66 2.08
CA THR A 46 1.37 10.41 1.31
C THR A 46 1.60 10.34 -0.19
N ARG A 47 2.70 9.77 -0.63
CA ARG A 47 3.04 9.71 -2.04
C ARG A 47 2.52 8.43 -2.68
N ARG A 48 1.65 8.58 -3.65
CA ARG A 48 1.09 7.47 -4.40
C ARG A 48 2.15 6.66 -5.13
N GLY A 49 3.18 7.34 -5.61
CA GLY A 49 4.25 6.73 -6.39
C GLY A 49 5.37 6.12 -5.58
N ARG A 50 5.25 6.07 -4.26
CA ARG A 50 6.29 5.44 -3.44
C ARG A 50 6.56 4.03 -3.92
N GLN A 51 7.83 3.70 -4.12
CA GLN A 51 8.24 2.36 -4.53
C GLN A 51 8.31 1.44 -3.33
N LEU A 52 7.67 0.28 -3.46
CA LEU A 52 7.69 -0.77 -2.45
C LEU A 52 8.47 -1.95 -2.99
N THR A 53 9.19 -2.63 -2.10
CA THR A 53 9.95 -3.82 -2.46
C THR A 53 9.48 -4.99 -1.58
N HIS A 54 9.97 -6.18 -1.91
CA HIS A 54 9.62 -7.39 -1.15
C HIS A 54 9.93 -7.19 0.34
N GLY A 55 8.96 -7.48 1.17
CA GLY A 55 9.08 -7.34 2.62
C GLY A 55 8.48 -6.07 3.19
N ASP A 56 8.20 -5.06 2.37
CA ASP A 56 7.54 -3.85 2.87
C ASP A 56 6.13 -4.16 3.34
N VAL A 57 5.70 -3.54 4.42
CA VAL A 57 4.38 -3.72 5.01
C VAL A 57 3.57 -2.44 4.83
N VAL A 58 2.39 -2.58 4.26
CA VAL A 58 1.48 -1.46 4.06
C VAL A 58 0.26 -1.64 4.96
N THR A 59 -0.09 -0.59 5.67
CA THR A 59 -1.22 -0.58 6.60
C THR A 59 -2.20 0.53 6.23
N VAL A 60 -3.47 0.19 6.20
CA VAL A 60 -4.56 1.15 6.03
C VAL A 60 -5.58 0.88 7.13
N GLY A 61 -5.65 1.78 8.12
CA GLY A 61 -6.51 1.56 9.27
C GLY A 61 -6.09 0.30 10.04
N GLU A 62 -6.99 -0.66 10.13
CA GLU A 62 -6.72 -1.92 10.84
C GLU A 62 -6.27 -3.05 9.92
N ARG A 63 -6.17 -2.78 8.63
CA ARG A 63 -5.79 -3.80 7.65
C ARG A 63 -4.34 -3.62 7.20
N SER A 64 -3.63 -4.71 7.06
CA SER A 64 -2.24 -4.69 6.63
C SER A 64 -1.98 -5.80 5.61
N ALA A 65 -0.98 -5.56 4.77
CA ALA A 65 -0.49 -6.55 3.83
C ALA A 65 1.00 -6.36 3.61
N ARG A 66 1.70 -7.44 3.37
CA ARG A 66 3.14 -7.41 3.07
C ARG A 66 3.36 -7.67 1.59
N VAL A 67 4.34 -6.97 1.02
CA VAL A 67 4.78 -7.22 -0.34
C VAL A 67 5.58 -8.52 -0.35
N GLY A 68 5.05 -9.50 -1.03
CA GLY A 68 5.69 -10.82 -1.10
C GLY A 68 6.62 -11.00 -2.26
#